data_2bb300d77b78135eff71cbe46f366348
#
_entry.id   2bb300d77b78135eff71cbe46f366348
#
_cell.length_a   1.000
_cell.length_b   1.000
_cell.length_c   1.000
_cell.angle_alpha   90.00
_cell.angle_beta   90.00
_cell.angle_gamma   90.00
#
_symmetry.space_group_name_H-M   'P 1'
#
loop_
_entity.id
_entity.type
_entity.pdbx_description
1 polymer ?
#
loop_
_entity_poly.entity_id
_entity_poly.type
_entity_poly.pdbx_seq_one_letter_code
_entity_poly.pdbx_strand_id
1 'polypeptide(L)'
;MSDVVVAAIIERGGRLLVARRAQGAAHSGRWEFPGGKREPGEDDRSALARELREELGVELVVGPLVWTAAAGARELRFYRCAWREGQRPRALAAEQFRWVRREDLPSYDFPPADDGLVRALAERSPPPR
;
A
#
# COMPACT_ATOMS: atom_id res chain seq x y z
N MET A 1 2.38 13.46 19.73
CA MET A 1 3.02 13.25 18.41
C MET A 1 2.11 12.38 17.57
N SER A 2 1.89 12.77 16.34
CA SER A 2 1.10 11.96 15.43
C SER A 2 1.96 10.85 14.84
N ASP A 3 1.41 9.67 14.72
CA ASP A 3 2.06 8.57 14.02
C ASP A 3 1.92 8.78 12.52
N VAL A 4 2.98 8.48 11.80
CA VAL A 4 2.94 8.48 10.34
C VAL A 4 3.03 7.04 9.84
N VAL A 5 2.09 6.68 8.99
CA VAL A 5 2.08 5.39 8.28
C VAL A 5 2.33 5.69 6.81
N VAL A 6 3.26 4.98 6.21
CA VAL A 6 3.58 5.12 4.80
C VAL A 6 3.13 3.87 4.05
N ALA A 7 2.60 4.06 2.85
CA ALA A 7 2.10 2.94 2.06
C ALA A 7 2.41 3.15 0.58
N ALA A 8 2.47 2.05 -0.16
CA ALA A 8 2.90 2.05 -1.54
C ALA A 8 1.74 1.75 -2.48
N ILE A 9 1.60 2.59 -3.51
CA ILE A 9 0.72 2.33 -4.64
C ILE A 9 1.61 1.80 -5.75
N ILE A 10 1.53 0.49 -5.98
CA ILE A 10 2.40 -0.22 -6.92
C ILE A 10 1.54 -0.75 -8.06
N GLU A 11 1.75 -0.23 -9.24
CA GLU A 11 1.00 -0.67 -10.41
C GLU A 11 1.90 -1.42 -11.38
N ARG A 12 1.42 -2.56 -11.86
CA ARG A 12 2.13 -3.38 -12.82
C ARG A 12 1.11 -4.06 -13.71
N GLY A 13 1.19 -3.82 -15.02
CA GLY A 13 0.26 -4.41 -15.97
C GLY A 13 -1.19 -4.06 -15.71
N GLY A 14 -1.47 -2.85 -15.26
CA GLY A 14 -2.83 -2.41 -14.98
C GLY A 14 -3.41 -2.93 -13.65
N ARG A 15 -2.60 -3.59 -12.84
CA ARG A 15 -3.01 -4.12 -11.54
C ARG A 15 -2.22 -3.52 -10.41
N LEU A 16 -2.85 -3.42 -9.26
CA LEU A 16 -2.24 -2.87 -8.05
C LEU A 16 -1.95 -3.97 -7.06
N LEU A 17 -0.81 -3.85 -6.38
CA LEU A 17 -0.42 -4.83 -5.36
C LEU A 17 -1.09 -4.48 -4.04
N VAL A 18 -1.82 -5.42 -3.48
CA VAL A 18 -2.45 -5.29 -2.17
C VAL A 18 -2.09 -6.49 -1.31
N ALA A 19 -2.09 -6.30 0.00
CA ALA A 19 -1.74 -7.35 0.94
C ALA A 19 -2.84 -7.49 1.98
N ARG A 20 -3.00 -8.71 2.49
CA ARG A 20 -3.98 -8.99 3.53
C ARG A 20 -3.28 -9.16 4.86
N ARG A 21 -3.80 -8.48 5.87
CA ARG A 21 -3.21 -8.57 7.20
C ARG A 21 -3.38 -9.96 7.79
N ALA A 22 -2.34 -10.43 8.46
CA ALA A 22 -2.34 -11.74 9.08
C ALA A 22 -3.37 -11.81 10.21
N GLN A 23 -3.89 -12.99 10.46
CA GLN A 23 -4.80 -13.23 11.56
C GLN A 23 -4.10 -12.95 12.89
N GLY A 24 -4.86 -12.39 13.84
CA GLY A 24 -4.33 -12.02 15.13
C GLY A 24 -3.76 -10.61 15.20
N ALA A 25 -3.46 -9.99 14.05
CA ALA A 25 -3.07 -8.60 14.01
C ALA A 25 -4.29 -7.69 14.10
N ALA A 26 -4.08 -6.43 14.47
CA ALA A 26 -5.15 -5.44 14.42
C ALA A 26 -5.70 -5.37 12.99
N HIS A 27 -7.04 -5.34 12.87
CA HIS A 27 -7.71 -5.31 11.57
C HIS A 27 -7.39 -6.53 10.69
N SER A 28 -7.23 -7.69 11.31
CA SER A 28 -6.95 -8.93 10.59
C SER A 28 -8.04 -9.22 9.55
N GLY A 29 -7.65 -9.80 8.43
CA GLY A 29 -8.57 -10.11 7.33
C GLY A 29 -8.84 -8.95 6.39
N ARG A 30 -8.42 -7.73 6.73
CA ARG A 30 -8.56 -6.59 5.85
C ARG A 30 -7.39 -6.50 4.88
N TRP A 31 -7.69 -5.97 3.71
CA TRP A 31 -6.68 -5.72 2.69
C TRP A 31 -6.13 -4.31 2.86
N GLU A 32 -4.89 -4.12 2.46
CA GLU A 32 -4.24 -2.82 2.56
C GLU A 32 -3.22 -2.65 1.45
N PHE A 33 -2.85 -1.41 1.18
CA PHE A 33 -1.68 -1.13 0.37
C PHE A 33 -0.45 -1.40 1.23
N PRO A 34 0.58 -2.08 0.69
CA PRO A 34 1.73 -2.46 1.50
C PRO A 34 2.44 -1.27 2.13
N GLY A 35 2.87 -1.41 3.35
CA GLY A 35 3.56 -0.37 4.08
C GLY A 35 3.50 -0.60 5.58
N GLY A 36 3.75 0.44 6.35
CA GLY A 36 3.71 0.37 7.78
C GLY A 36 4.12 1.66 8.46
N LYS A 37 4.30 1.61 9.77
CA LYS A 37 4.65 2.77 10.57
C LYS A 37 6.06 3.22 10.32
N ARG A 38 6.22 4.54 10.21
CA ARG A 38 7.54 5.16 10.19
C ARG A 38 8.14 5.11 11.59
N GLU A 39 9.37 4.66 11.70
CA GLU A 39 10.09 4.62 12.96
C GLU A 39 10.76 5.96 13.26
N PRO A 40 11.04 6.26 14.54
CA PRO A 40 11.75 7.49 14.88
C PRO A 40 13.09 7.61 14.13
N GLY A 41 13.34 8.77 13.57
CA GLY A 41 14.58 9.02 12.83
C GLY A 41 14.55 8.61 11.37
N GLU A 42 13.51 7.90 10.92
CA GLU A 42 13.36 7.56 9.51
C GLU A 42 12.62 8.66 8.75
N ASP A 43 13.00 8.88 7.49
CA ASP A 43 12.14 9.63 6.59
C ASP A 43 11.14 8.66 5.94
N ASP A 44 10.14 9.22 5.24
CA ASP A 44 9.09 8.42 4.63
C ASP A 44 9.62 7.40 3.63
N ARG A 45 10.57 7.80 2.79
CA ARG A 45 11.10 6.93 1.73
C ARG A 45 11.86 5.74 2.29
N SER A 46 12.68 5.99 3.29
CA SER A 46 13.44 4.93 3.96
C SER A 46 12.50 3.98 4.70
N ALA A 47 11.50 4.53 5.37
CA ALA A 47 10.50 3.72 6.08
C ALA A 47 9.74 2.81 5.11
N LEU A 48 9.30 3.36 3.99
CA LEU A 48 8.53 2.58 3.02
C LEU A 48 9.39 1.49 2.39
N ALA A 49 10.62 1.80 2.02
CA ALA A 49 11.54 0.80 1.46
C ALA A 49 11.78 -0.34 2.47
N ARG A 50 11.99 0.00 3.73
CA ARG A 50 12.18 -1.00 4.79
C ARG A 50 10.94 -1.88 4.96
N GLU A 51 9.77 -1.26 5.03
CA GLU A 51 8.52 -2.01 5.22
C GLU A 51 8.26 -2.99 4.07
N LEU A 52 8.52 -2.58 2.84
CA LEU A 52 8.31 -3.45 1.70
C LEU A 52 9.28 -4.64 1.69
N ARG A 53 10.52 -4.44 2.12
CA ARG A 53 11.45 -5.56 2.29
C ARG A 53 10.99 -6.52 3.37
N GLU A 54 10.54 -5.99 4.51
CA GLU A 54 10.10 -6.82 5.63
C GLU A 54 8.81 -7.58 5.29
N GLU A 55 7.87 -6.92 4.65
CA GLU A 55 6.54 -7.46 4.42
C GLU A 55 6.49 -8.41 3.22
N LEU A 56 7.13 -8.04 2.13
CA LEU A 56 7.02 -8.74 0.86
C LEU A 56 8.35 -9.16 0.23
N GLY A 57 9.46 -8.77 0.83
CA GLY A 57 10.79 -9.12 0.31
C GLY A 57 11.11 -8.48 -1.02
N VAL A 58 10.61 -7.27 -1.28
CA VAL A 58 10.81 -6.59 -2.57
C VAL A 58 11.51 -5.26 -2.39
N GLU A 59 12.20 -4.85 -3.45
CA GLU A 59 12.84 -3.54 -3.55
C GLU A 59 12.06 -2.69 -4.55
N LEU A 60 11.80 -1.45 -4.18
CA LEU A 60 11.03 -0.52 -4.99
C LEU A 60 11.73 0.81 -5.10
N VAL A 61 11.39 1.55 -6.14
CA VAL A 61 11.77 2.96 -6.25
C VAL A 61 10.57 3.78 -5.76
N VAL A 62 10.73 4.48 -4.65
CA VAL A 62 9.68 5.30 -4.06
C VAL A 62 9.58 6.61 -4.85
N GLY A 63 8.42 6.84 -5.44
CA GLY A 63 8.14 8.02 -6.24
C GLY A 63 7.39 9.10 -5.45
N PRO A 64 6.51 9.85 -6.10
CA PRO A 64 5.85 10.99 -5.45
C PRO A 64 4.75 10.58 -4.49
N LEU A 65 4.50 11.44 -3.50
CA LEU A 65 3.34 11.36 -2.64
C LEU A 65 2.10 11.64 -3.48
N VAL A 66 1.13 10.73 -3.47
CA VAL A 66 -0.07 10.86 -4.31
C VAL A 66 -1.36 10.98 -3.54
N TRP A 67 -1.36 10.67 -2.25
CA TRP A 67 -2.57 10.73 -1.43
C TRP A 67 -2.21 10.82 0.04
N THR A 68 -3.02 11.54 0.81
CA THR A 68 -2.92 11.54 2.27
C THR A 68 -4.30 11.31 2.86
N ALA A 69 -4.34 10.71 4.02
CA ALA A 69 -5.57 10.47 4.76
C ALA A 69 -5.25 10.50 6.25
N ALA A 70 -6.30 10.53 7.07
CA ALA A 70 -6.15 10.51 8.51
C ALA A 70 -6.99 9.40 9.11
N ALA A 71 -6.46 8.76 10.14
CA ALA A 71 -7.17 7.75 10.92
C ALA A 71 -6.89 8.06 12.39
N GLY A 72 -7.80 8.83 13.03
CA GLY A 72 -7.56 9.33 14.37
C GLY A 72 -6.37 10.27 14.39
N ALA A 73 -5.41 10.02 15.27
CA ALA A 73 -4.17 10.81 15.36
C ALA A 73 -3.12 10.37 14.34
N ARG A 74 -3.43 9.36 13.55
CA ARG A 74 -2.48 8.78 12.59
C ARG A 74 -2.64 9.47 11.24
N GLU A 75 -1.51 9.82 10.62
CA GLU A 75 -1.48 10.33 9.26
C GLU A 75 -1.03 9.22 8.32
N LEU A 76 -1.77 9.03 7.23
CA LEU A 76 -1.48 8.04 6.21
C LEU A 76 -0.95 8.74 4.98
N ARG A 77 0.21 8.32 4.48
CA ARG A 77 0.85 8.90 3.29
C ARG A 77 1.09 7.82 2.27
N PHE A 78 0.51 8.01 1.09
CA PHE A 78 0.57 7.02 0.02
C PHE A 78 1.47 7.53 -1.09
N TYR A 79 2.49 6.73 -1.42
CA TYR A 79 3.48 7.06 -2.44
C TYR A 79 3.33 6.13 -3.62
N ARG A 80 3.40 6.70 -4.83
CA ARG A 80 3.49 5.87 -6.02
C ARG A 80 4.90 5.29 -6.08
N CYS A 81 5.00 3.97 -6.24
CA CYS A 81 6.29 3.29 -6.26
C CYS A 81 6.43 2.50 -7.55
N ALA A 82 7.63 2.54 -8.12
CA ALA A 82 7.92 1.80 -9.34
C ALA A 82 8.42 0.40 -9.00
N TRP A 83 7.90 -0.58 -9.73
CA TRP A 83 8.29 -1.98 -9.58
C TRP A 83 9.61 -2.21 -10.29
N ARG A 84 10.50 -2.95 -9.63
CA ARG A 84 11.73 -3.42 -10.28
C ARG A 84 11.49 -4.81 -10.81
N GLU A 85 11.72 -5.01 -12.10
CA GLU A 85 11.51 -6.31 -12.73
C GLU A 85 12.51 -7.33 -12.23
N GLY A 86 12.15 -8.60 -12.35
CA GLY A 86 13.01 -9.70 -11.94
C GLY A 86 12.82 -10.15 -10.51
N GLN A 87 11.96 -9.51 -9.75
CA GLN A 87 11.69 -9.91 -8.37
C GLN A 87 10.28 -10.44 -8.23
N ARG A 88 10.06 -11.23 -7.19
CA ARG A 88 8.75 -11.80 -6.87
C ARG A 88 8.41 -11.48 -5.43
N PRO A 89 7.22 -10.93 -5.15
CA PRO A 89 6.80 -10.71 -3.77
C PRO A 89 6.60 -12.05 -3.06
N ARG A 90 6.83 -12.04 -1.76
CA ARG A 90 6.58 -13.18 -0.89
C ARG A 90 5.80 -12.69 0.32
N ALA A 91 4.87 -13.48 0.80
CA ALA A 91 4.10 -13.13 1.99
C ALA A 91 4.93 -13.42 3.23
N LEU A 92 5.83 -12.50 3.59
CA LEU A 92 6.73 -12.66 4.73
C LEU A 92 6.06 -12.28 6.04
N ALA A 93 5.38 -11.13 6.06
CA ALA A 93 4.64 -10.66 7.22
C ALA A 93 3.14 -10.54 6.95
N ALA A 94 2.74 -10.43 5.68
CA ALA A 94 1.36 -10.45 5.28
C ALA A 94 0.87 -11.90 5.19
N GLU A 95 -0.43 -12.13 5.37
CA GLU A 95 -1.00 -13.46 5.18
C GLU A 95 -0.97 -13.87 3.72
N GLN A 96 -1.29 -12.93 2.83
CA GLN A 96 -1.24 -13.12 1.39
C GLN A 96 -1.15 -11.78 0.69
N PHE A 97 -0.86 -11.81 -0.61
CA PHE A 97 -0.87 -10.63 -1.45
C PHE A 97 -1.59 -10.96 -2.76
N ARG A 98 -2.06 -9.90 -3.47
CA ARG A 98 -2.69 -10.05 -4.77
C ARG A 98 -2.39 -8.85 -5.64
N TRP A 99 -2.38 -9.09 -6.95
CA TRP A 99 -2.39 -8.05 -7.96
C TRP A 99 -3.84 -7.87 -8.39
N VAL A 100 -4.43 -6.69 -8.13
CA VAL A 100 -5.86 -6.43 -8.30
C VAL A 100 -6.07 -5.32 -9.31
N ARG A 101 -7.01 -5.51 -10.23
CA ARG A 101 -7.37 -4.46 -11.17
C ARG A 101 -8.02 -3.30 -10.41
N ARG A 102 -7.81 -2.07 -10.91
CA ARG A 102 -8.34 -0.88 -10.23
C ARG A 102 -9.84 -0.97 -9.99
N GLU A 103 -10.60 -1.38 -10.99
CA GLU A 103 -12.05 -1.47 -10.89
C GLU A 103 -12.52 -2.50 -9.88
N ASP A 104 -11.68 -3.43 -9.49
CA ASP A 104 -12.03 -4.47 -8.52
C ASP A 104 -11.69 -4.09 -7.07
N LEU A 105 -10.93 -3.00 -6.88
CA LEU A 105 -10.54 -2.58 -5.53
C LEU A 105 -11.74 -2.39 -4.57
N PRO A 106 -12.85 -1.78 -5.01
CA PRO A 106 -13.97 -1.59 -4.09
C PRO A 106 -14.61 -2.87 -3.55
N SER A 107 -14.35 -4.01 -4.19
CA SER A 107 -14.89 -5.30 -3.71
C SER A 107 -14.04 -5.90 -2.58
N TYR A 108 -12.88 -5.30 -2.27
CA TYR A 108 -12.02 -5.76 -1.20
C TYR A 108 -12.29 -4.97 0.07
N ASP A 109 -12.11 -5.62 1.21
CA ASP A 109 -12.36 -5.00 2.51
C ASP A 109 -11.14 -4.20 2.99
N PHE A 110 -11.09 -2.93 2.58
CA PHE A 110 -10.06 -2.00 3.02
C PHE A 110 -10.51 -1.26 4.29
N PRO A 111 -9.56 -0.76 5.11
CA PRO A 111 -9.93 0.10 6.24
C PRO A 111 -10.68 1.33 5.76
N PRO A 112 -11.62 1.86 6.57
CA PRO A 112 -12.39 3.04 6.18
C PRO A 112 -11.55 4.26 5.77
N ALA A 113 -10.39 4.44 6.39
CA ALA A 113 -9.50 5.56 6.06
C ALA A 113 -9.00 5.51 4.61
N ASP A 114 -9.02 4.34 3.98
CA ASP A 114 -8.57 4.16 2.60
C ASP A 114 -9.68 4.35 1.57
N ASP A 115 -10.92 4.53 2.01
CA ASP A 115 -12.08 4.57 1.11
C ASP A 115 -11.95 5.63 0.01
N GLY A 116 -11.50 6.82 0.35
CA GLY A 116 -11.33 7.89 -0.63
C GLY A 116 -10.33 7.53 -1.72
N LEU A 117 -9.20 6.97 -1.31
CA LEU A 117 -8.16 6.55 -2.24
C LEU A 117 -8.63 5.38 -3.11
N VAL A 118 -9.25 4.38 -2.49
CA VAL A 118 -9.76 3.20 -3.23
C VAL A 118 -10.75 3.65 -4.30
N ARG A 119 -11.65 4.56 -3.95
CA ARG A 119 -12.63 5.09 -4.90
C ARG A 119 -11.96 5.86 -6.02
N ALA A 120 -11.00 6.72 -5.68
CA ALA A 120 -10.28 7.50 -6.68
C ALA A 120 -9.50 6.59 -7.65
N LEU A 121 -8.87 5.55 -7.14
CA LEU A 121 -8.13 4.60 -7.97
C LEU A 121 -9.08 3.81 -8.87
N ALA A 122 -10.23 3.39 -8.35
CA ALA A 122 -11.20 2.60 -9.10
C ALA A 122 -11.84 3.39 -10.24
N GLU A 123 -12.08 4.69 -10.04
CA GLU A 123 -12.69 5.57 -11.02
C GLU A 123 -11.72 6.03 -12.10
N ARG A 124 -10.43 5.87 -11.85
CA ARG A 124 -9.42 6.37 -12.75
C ARG A 124 -9.20 5.41 -13.90
N SER A 125 -9.97 5.62 -14.95
CA SER A 125 -9.80 4.83 -16.16
C SER A 125 -8.60 5.32 -16.95
N PRO A 126 -7.91 4.42 -17.66
CA PRO A 126 -6.88 4.88 -18.60
C PRO A 126 -7.53 5.76 -19.67
N PRO A 127 -6.80 6.73 -20.22
CA PRO A 127 -7.37 7.58 -21.25
C PRO A 127 -7.79 6.76 -22.47
N PRO A 128 -8.84 7.18 -23.16
CA PRO A 128 -9.27 6.47 -24.38
C PRO A 128 -8.16 6.44 -25.43
N ARG A 129 -8.08 5.35 -26.10
CA ARG A 129 -7.10 5.15 -27.16
C ARG A 129 -7.60 5.72 -28.48
#